data_2812fdbeab564e17c05d00fe5bdfba79
#
_entry.id   2812fdbeab564e17c05d00fe5bdfba79
#
_cell.length_a   1.000
_cell.length_b   1.000
_cell.length_c   1.000
_cell.angle_alpha   90.00
_cell.angle_beta   90.00
_cell.angle_gamma   90.00
#
_symmetry.space_group_name_H-M   'P 1'
#
loop_
_entity.id
_entity.type
_entity.pdbx_description
1 polymer ?
#
loop_
_entity_poly.entity_id
_entity_poly.type
_entity_poly.pdbx_seq_one_letter_code
_entity_poly.pdbx_strand_id
1 'polypeptide(L)'
;GLSTMVYFAKKKIKCVGYDINKEKIKKINSGSLPLDDLKKWFGFDIKSLVKQNYLKGTSNYRSLISEDFLVHFIAIPTERDGKPYYKPLINVLSNISKIKRDSKIPPIVIVESTLAPKVSDKKIIPFFKKKKLTIGKNILLSIAPRRDWFIEGGKNLENLDRVYGSTDKKSTKVTKDVLSIVCKKLHVASSYKVSEMVKSVENAYRHMDITLANQLSLAFPKDDIREVLKLVGTKWNVEAFHPGIGAGGYCIPLSSRYILSQVKNINKLSLLRETIKTDDSMGKLIANSIAKKGLKKIGILGLSYKGDLKVSVLSKVIPLIKFLIKKKLKVKLFDPYFSKKEIFDATKISTFNFPKDLINFDCLIISVDHKQFKIPKKILERYLKNCKLIIDHDGAWKKYNLKNNYHLSGDHGWL
;
A
#
# COMPACT_ATOMS: atom_id res chain seq x y z
N GLY A 1 1.12 12.55 2.41
CA GLY A 1 1.24 14.02 2.49
C GLY A 1 -0.11 14.72 2.54
N LEU A 2 -1.06 14.38 1.63
CA LEU A 2 -2.36 15.07 1.59
C LEU A 2 -3.08 15.04 2.94
N SER A 3 -3.19 13.87 3.58
CA SER A 3 -3.88 13.76 4.86
C SER A 3 -3.17 14.53 5.98
N THR A 4 -1.84 14.53 6.05
CA THR A 4 -1.10 15.37 6.99
C THR A 4 -1.47 16.84 6.80
N MET A 5 -1.37 17.32 5.57
CA MET A 5 -1.70 18.70 5.22
C MET A 5 -3.15 19.06 5.59
N VAL A 6 -4.11 18.18 5.31
CA VAL A 6 -5.55 18.39 5.59
C VAL A 6 -5.82 18.47 7.09
N TYR A 7 -5.23 17.57 7.90
CA TYR A 7 -5.43 17.60 9.36
C TYR A 7 -4.81 18.81 10.04
N PHE A 8 -3.64 19.26 9.59
CA PHE A 8 -3.05 20.51 10.08
C PHE A 8 -3.86 21.73 9.65
N ALA A 9 -4.34 21.77 8.40
CA ALA A 9 -5.23 22.84 7.92
C ALA A 9 -6.56 22.91 8.70
N LYS A 10 -7.12 21.76 9.12
CA LYS A 10 -8.29 21.67 10.01
C LYS A 10 -8.03 22.36 11.37
N LYS A 11 -6.79 22.37 11.82
CA LYS A 11 -6.36 23.11 13.02
C LYS A 11 -6.00 24.58 12.73
N LYS A 12 -6.45 25.12 11.60
CA LYS A 12 -6.21 26.51 11.15
C LYS A 12 -4.73 26.87 10.94
N ILE A 13 -3.90 25.88 10.64
CA ILE A 13 -2.50 26.08 10.27
C ILE A 13 -2.44 26.18 8.74
N LYS A 14 -1.78 27.22 8.22
CA LYS A 14 -1.56 27.39 6.79
C LYS A 14 -0.62 26.32 6.27
N CYS A 15 -1.11 25.51 5.32
CA CYS A 15 -0.39 24.38 4.74
C CYS A 15 -0.30 24.51 3.23
N VAL A 16 0.90 24.35 2.69
CA VAL A 16 1.12 24.28 1.26
C VAL A 16 1.67 22.90 0.89
N GLY A 17 0.97 22.19 0.03
CA GLY A 17 1.37 20.87 -0.47
C GLY A 17 2.01 20.96 -1.85
N TYR A 18 3.22 20.44 -1.99
CA TYR A 18 3.87 20.29 -3.28
C TYR A 18 3.73 18.86 -3.82
N ASP A 19 3.21 18.72 -5.03
CA ASP A 19 3.16 17.44 -5.76
C ASP A 19 3.46 17.68 -7.24
N ILE A 20 4.19 16.78 -7.87
CA ILE A 20 4.51 16.84 -9.30
C ILE A 20 3.27 16.57 -10.18
N ASN A 21 2.23 15.99 -9.64
CA ASN A 21 0.99 15.68 -10.35
C ASN A 21 0.05 16.91 -10.36
N LYS A 22 0.04 17.60 -11.50
CA LYS A 22 -0.76 18.82 -11.70
C LYS A 22 -2.26 18.60 -11.52
N GLU A 23 -2.80 17.43 -11.94
CA GLU A 23 -4.22 17.11 -11.81
C GLU A 23 -4.64 16.95 -10.34
N LYS A 24 -3.80 16.30 -9.51
CA LYS A 24 -4.06 16.24 -8.07
C LYS A 24 -4.08 17.63 -7.45
N ILE A 25 -3.14 18.49 -7.82
CA ILE A 25 -3.07 19.87 -7.34
C ILE A 25 -4.30 20.67 -7.77
N LYS A 26 -4.73 20.55 -9.01
CA LYS A 26 -5.94 21.20 -9.52
C LYS A 26 -7.18 20.79 -8.72
N LYS A 27 -7.36 19.49 -8.46
CA LYS A 27 -8.46 18.98 -7.62
C LYS A 27 -8.40 19.55 -6.20
N ILE A 28 -7.25 19.53 -5.54
CA ILE A 28 -7.10 20.05 -4.18
C ILE A 28 -7.47 21.54 -4.15
N ASN A 29 -6.94 22.35 -5.07
CA ASN A 29 -7.19 23.79 -5.11
C ASN A 29 -8.65 24.15 -5.48
N SER A 30 -9.38 23.26 -6.14
CA SER A 30 -10.83 23.40 -6.34
C SER A 30 -11.67 22.96 -5.13
N GLY A 31 -11.03 22.52 -4.05
CA GLY A 31 -11.71 21.99 -2.86
C GLY A 31 -12.19 20.54 -3.02
N SER A 32 -11.67 19.82 -4.02
CA SER A 32 -12.02 18.42 -4.28
C SER A 32 -10.86 17.49 -3.89
N LEU A 33 -11.20 16.29 -3.45
CA LEU A 33 -10.19 15.29 -3.11
C LEU A 33 -9.78 14.49 -4.35
N PRO A 34 -8.50 14.11 -4.50
CA PRO A 34 -8.03 13.31 -5.63
C PRO A 34 -8.66 11.91 -5.72
N LEU A 35 -9.12 11.36 -4.59
CA LEU A 35 -9.81 10.10 -4.45
C LEU A 35 -11.12 10.34 -3.68
N ASP A 36 -12.24 9.89 -4.22
CA ASP A 36 -13.57 10.15 -3.63
C ASP A 36 -13.74 9.50 -2.25
N ASP A 37 -13.15 8.32 -2.03
CA ASP A 37 -13.19 7.61 -0.74
C ASP A 37 -12.51 8.37 0.39
N LEU A 38 -11.58 9.27 0.10
CA LEU A 38 -10.93 10.09 1.12
C LEU A 38 -11.91 11.02 1.85
N LYS A 39 -13.01 11.43 1.22
CA LYS A 39 -14.04 12.25 1.87
C LYS A 39 -14.69 11.49 3.03
N LYS A 40 -15.00 10.21 2.81
CA LYS A 40 -15.56 9.33 3.87
C LYS A 40 -14.57 9.12 5.00
N TRP A 41 -13.30 8.95 4.65
CA TRP A 41 -12.24 8.71 5.64
C TRP A 41 -11.91 9.96 6.47
N PHE A 42 -11.88 11.15 5.88
CA PHE A 42 -11.72 12.41 6.61
C PHE A 42 -12.92 12.74 7.49
N GLY A 43 -14.13 12.39 7.06
CA GLY A 43 -15.38 12.76 7.73
C GLY A 43 -15.76 14.23 7.57
N PHE A 44 -15.06 15.00 6.71
CA PHE A 44 -15.36 16.41 6.41
C PHE A 44 -14.89 16.79 5.01
N ASP A 45 -15.39 17.96 4.53
CA ASP A 45 -15.04 18.51 3.23
C ASP A 45 -13.85 19.49 3.34
N ILE A 46 -12.95 19.47 2.37
CA ILE A 46 -11.78 20.35 2.34
C ILE A 46 -12.06 21.71 1.70
N LYS A 47 -13.22 21.91 1.09
CA LYS A 47 -13.57 23.13 0.34
C LYS A 47 -13.47 24.40 1.17
N SER A 48 -13.94 24.34 2.43
CA SER A 48 -13.85 25.46 3.37
C SER A 48 -12.41 25.82 3.71
N LEU A 49 -11.54 24.81 3.89
CA LEU A 49 -10.12 25.01 4.19
C LEU A 49 -9.37 25.69 3.04
N VAL A 50 -9.73 25.34 1.80
CA VAL A 50 -9.16 25.98 0.60
C VAL A 50 -9.66 27.43 0.47
N LYS A 51 -10.98 27.69 0.64
CA LYS A 51 -11.54 29.04 0.60
C LYS A 51 -10.94 29.97 1.65
N GLN A 52 -10.63 29.46 2.84
CA GLN A 52 -10.04 30.21 3.93
C GLN A 52 -8.50 30.29 3.86
N ASN A 53 -7.89 29.81 2.77
CA ASN A 53 -6.43 29.78 2.55
C ASN A 53 -5.61 29.01 3.60
N TYR A 54 -6.22 28.06 4.32
CA TYR A 54 -5.48 27.13 5.18
C TYR A 54 -4.89 25.95 4.40
N LEU A 55 -5.42 25.65 3.23
CA LEU A 55 -5.01 24.53 2.39
C LEU A 55 -4.76 25.00 0.96
N LYS A 56 -3.53 24.84 0.47
CA LYS A 56 -3.14 25.20 -0.90
C LYS A 56 -2.22 24.12 -1.47
N GLY A 57 -2.38 23.80 -2.73
CA GLY A 57 -1.50 22.92 -3.49
C GLY A 57 -0.69 23.68 -4.54
N THR A 58 0.54 23.24 -4.81
CA THR A 58 1.35 23.74 -5.92
C THR A 58 2.12 22.61 -6.62
N SER A 59 2.25 22.71 -7.93
CA SER A 59 3.17 21.87 -8.71
C SER A 59 4.43 22.64 -9.13
N ASN A 60 4.54 23.92 -8.75
CA ASN A 60 5.70 24.75 -8.99
C ASN A 60 6.50 24.89 -7.69
N TYR A 61 7.55 24.10 -7.56
CA TYR A 61 8.44 24.16 -6.41
C TYR A 61 9.10 25.57 -6.24
N ARG A 62 9.38 26.27 -7.35
CA ARG A 62 10.05 27.60 -7.28
C ARG A 62 9.21 28.61 -6.48
N SER A 63 7.89 28.49 -6.48
CA SER A 63 7.01 29.36 -5.69
C SER A 63 7.13 29.17 -4.18
N LEU A 64 7.83 28.13 -3.72
CA LEU A 64 8.05 27.87 -2.30
C LEU A 64 9.41 28.38 -1.78
N ILE A 65 10.31 28.78 -2.68
CA ILE A 65 11.69 29.15 -2.29
C ILE A 65 11.71 30.45 -1.45
N SER A 66 10.82 31.38 -1.76
CA SER A 66 10.70 32.68 -1.08
C SER A 66 9.93 32.63 0.24
N GLU A 67 9.33 31.49 0.57
CA GLU A 67 8.50 31.32 1.76
C GLU A 67 9.34 30.77 2.92
N ASP A 68 9.17 31.31 4.12
CA ASP A 68 9.84 30.81 5.32
C ASP A 68 9.00 29.75 6.03
N PHE A 69 9.11 28.50 5.56
CA PHE A 69 8.44 27.37 6.18
C PHE A 69 9.23 26.78 7.34
N LEU A 70 8.62 26.75 8.52
CA LEU A 70 9.23 26.16 9.72
C LEU A 70 9.14 24.62 9.76
N VAL A 71 8.16 24.03 9.10
CA VAL A 71 7.92 22.58 9.14
C VAL A 71 7.79 22.00 7.74
N HIS A 72 8.62 21.00 7.43
CA HIS A 72 8.62 20.29 6.16
C HIS A 72 8.28 18.82 6.37
N PHE A 73 7.11 18.37 5.94
CA PHE A 73 6.76 16.97 5.90
C PHE A 73 7.15 16.33 4.56
N ILE A 74 7.87 15.21 4.60
CA ILE A 74 8.22 14.45 3.40
C ILE A 74 7.40 13.17 3.36
N ALA A 75 6.47 13.09 2.40
CA ALA A 75 5.56 11.97 2.21
C ALA A 75 5.49 11.56 0.73
N ILE A 76 6.53 10.92 0.26
CA ILE A 76 6.76 10.53 -1.14
C ILE A 76 7.04 9.04 -1.27
N PRO A 77 6.85 8.43 -2.46
CA PRO A 77 7.29 7.06 -2.73
C PRO A 77 8.82 6.94 -2.60
N THR A 78 9.28 5.85 -1.99
CA THR A 78 10.69 5.52 -1.78
C THR A 78 11.08 4.22 -2.47
N GLU A 79 10.29 3.80 -3.44
CA GLU A 79 10.47 2.58 -4.22
C GLU A 79 10.28 2.82 -5.73
N ARG A 80 10.83 1.90 -6.52
CA ARG A 80 10.52 1.72 -7.94
C ARG A 80 10.63 0.23 -8.26
N ASP A 81 9.61 -0.31 -8.92
CA ASP A 81 9.56 -1.72 -9.35
C ASP A 81 9.79 -2.73 -8.21
N GLY A 82 9.24 -2.43 -7.02
CA GLY A 82 9.36 -3.26 -5.82
C GLY A 82 10.74 -3.22 -5.16
N LYS A 83 11.61 -2.26 -5.51
CA LYS A 83 12.95 -2.07 -4.94
C LYS A 83 13.12 -0.69 -4.33
N PRO A 84 13.98 -0.52 -3.30
CA PRO A 84 14.28 0.80 -2.74
C PRO A 84 14.80 1.77 -3.80
N TYR A 85 14.16 2.95 -3.90
CA TYR A 85 14.53 3.99 -4.87
C TYR A 85 14.40 5.38 -4.24
N TYR A 86 15.51 6.06 -4.05
CA TYR A 86 15.61 7.29 -3.26
C TYR A 86 15.88 8.56 -4.07
N LYS A 87 15.90 8.52 -5.41
CA LYS A 87 16.10 9.72 -6.23
C LYS A 87 15.05 10.80 -5.96
N PRO A 88 13.74 10.48 -5.81
CA PRO A 88 12.72 11.47 -5.42
C PRO A 88 12.99 12.09 -4.04
N LEU A 89 13.45 11.29 -3.06
CA LEU A 89 13.80 11.77 -1.72
C LEU A 89 14.93 12.80 -1.80
N ILE A 90 16.00 12.49 -2.51
CA ILE A 90 17.14 13.41 -2.69
C ILE A 90 16.71 14.71 -3.40
N ASN A 91 15.83 14.61 -4.39
CA ASN A 91 15.28 15.78 -5.08
C ASN A 91 14.48 16.69 -4.12
N VAL A 92 13.63 16.10 -3.26
CA VAL A 92 12.86 16.86 -2.24
C VAL A 92 13.79 17.50 -1.22
N LEU A 93 14.80 16.78 -0.73
CA LEU A 93 15.80 17.33 0.18
C LEU A 93 16.58 18.49 -0.47
N SER A 94 16.93 18.36 -1.78
CA SER A 94 17.56 19.43 -2.55
C SER A 94 16.67 20.67 -2.63
N ASN A 95 15.39 20.46 -2.79
CA ASN A 95 14.42 21.52 -2.83
C ASN A 95 14.34 22.22 -1.45
N ILE A 96 14.13 21.48 -0.38
CA ILE A 96 14.09 22.03 0.98
C ILE A 96 15.37 22.82 1.32
N SER A 97 16.53 22.35 0.86
CA SER A 97 17.81 23.03 1.10
C SER A 97 17.93 24.44 0.46
N LYS A 98 17.07 24.77 -0.49
CA LYS A 98 17.05 26.06 -1.22
C LYS A 98 16.03 27.06 -0.66
N ILE A 99 15.12 26.62 0.21
CA ILE A 99 14.09 27.49 0.80
C ILE A 99 14.77 28.54 1.68
N LYS A 100 14.34 29.78 1.55
CA LYS A 100 14.82 30.91 2.33
C LYS A 100 14.60 30.68 3.83
N ARG A 101 15.49 31.16 4.65
CA ARG A 101 15.48 30.98 6.11
C ARG A 101 15.78 32.31 6.78
N ASP A 102 14.74 33.07 6.98
CA ASP A 102 14.82 34.37 7.67
C ASP A 102 14.60 34.22 9.19
N SER A 103 13.99 33.13 9.60
CA SER A 103 13.70 32.84 11.01
C SER A 103 14.95 32.44 11.78
N LYS A 104 15.08 32.98 13.02
CA LYS A 104 16.07 32.51 14.01
C LYS A 104 15.82 31.08 14.48
N ILE A 105 14.62 30.51 14.18
CA ILE A 105 14.21 29.15 14.53
C ILE A 105 14.61 28.25 13.38
N PRO A 106 15.43 27.23 13.60
CA PRO A 106 15.78 26.28 12.52
C PRO A 106 14.56 25.49 12.10
N PRO A 107 14.28 25.36 10.77
CA PRO A 107 13.18 24.55 10.27
C PRO A 107 13.39 23.08 10.58
N ILE A 108 12.27 22.36 10.74
CA ILE A 108 12.30 20.93 10.96
C ILE A 108 11.85 20.15 9.72
N VAL A 109 12.58 19.10 9.38
CA VAL A 109 12.21 18.10 8.38
C VAL A 109 11.70 16.84 9.09
N ILE A 110 10.45 16.50 8.85
CA ILE A 110 9.80 15.30 9.38
C ILE A 110 9.53 14.34 8.21
N VAL A 111 10.24 13.22 8.19
CA VAL A 111 10.08 12.21 7.14
C VAL A 111 8.97 11.23 7.51
N GLU A 112 7.88 11.27 6.77
CA GLU A 112 6.73 10.37 6.93
C GLU A 112 6.79 9.15 6.00
N SER A 113 7.58 9.23 4.94
CA SER A 113 7.79 8.12 4.01
C SER A 113 8.39 6.92 4.73
N THR A 114 7.94 5.72 4.37
CA THR A 114 8.58 4.48 4.81
C THR A 114 9.98 4.40 4.22
N LEU A 115 10.98 4.28 5.06
CA LEU A 115 12.37 4.12 4.68
C LEU A 115 12.86 2.70 4.95
N ALA A 116 13.82 2.22 4.16
CA ALA A 116 14.58 1.04 4.58
C ALA A 116 15.51 1.42 5.73
N PRO A 117 15.84 0.49 6.63
CA PRO A 117 16.77 0.75 7.72
C PRO A 117 18.09 1.37 7.22
N LYS A 118 18.64 2.31 7.98
CA LYS A 118 19.90 3.04 7.70
C LYS A 118 19.87 4.03 6.52
N VAL A 119 18.72 4.31 5.94
CA VAL A 119 18.62 5.31 4.85
C VAL A 119 18.89 6.71 5.37
N SER A 120 18.46 7.04 6.57
CA SER A 120 18.78 8.32 7.20
C SER A 120 20.29 8.53 7.34
N ASP A 121 21.02 7.52 7.82
CA ASP A 121 22.49 7.57 7.94
C ASP A 121 23.20 7.62 6.57
N LYS A 122 22.71 6.87 5.59
CA LYS A 122 23.39 6.71 4.30
C LYS A 122 23.04 7.77 3.26
N LYS A 123 21.89 8.43 3.41
CA LYS A 123 21.37 9.35 2.38
C LYS A 123 21.00 10.72 2.94
N ILE A 124 20.16 10.80 3.99
CA ILE A 124 19.59 12.07 4.46
C ILE A 124 20.64 12.92 5.19
N ILE A 125 21.28 12.35 6.19
CA ILE A 125 22.30 13.06 6.99
C ILE A 125 23.50 13.48 6.14
N PRO A 126 24.09 12.60 5.30
CA PRO A 126 25.19 13.02 4.41
C PRO A 126 24.77 14.07 3.38
N PHE A 127 23.53 14.05 2.93
CA PHE A 127 23.00 15.07 2.03
C PHE A 127 23.03 16.46 2.69
N PHE A 128 22.47 16.60 3.90
CA PHE A 128 22.49 17.87 4.62
C PHE A 128 23.91 18.35 4.93
N LYS A 129 24.80 17.44 5.34
CA LYS A 129 26.22 17.75 5.54
C LYS A 129 26.88 18.30 4.26
N LYS A 130 26.63 17.68 3.10
CA LYS A 130 27.12 18.16 1.79
C LYS A 130 26.58 19.56 1.45
N LYS A 131 25.40 19.89 1.91
CA LYS A 131 24.77 21.23 1.74
C LYS A 131 25.20 22.24 2.81
N LYS A 132 26.21 21.92 3.63
CA LYS A 132 26.68 22.75 4.74
C LYS A 132 25.60 23.05 5.76
N LEU A 133 24.62 22.15 5.90
CA LEU A 133 23.51 22.24 6.87
C LEU A 133 23.82 21.33 8.05
N THR A 134 24.02 21.94 9.22
CA THR A 134 24.29 21.21 10.47
C THR A 134 22.98 20.87 11.14
N ILE A 135 22.67 19.55 11.21
CA ILE A 135 21.49 19.04 11.91
C ILE A 135 21.61 19.38 13.40
N GLY A 136 20.49 19.81 14.01
CA GLY A 136 20.42 20.30 15.38
C GLY A 136 20.73 21.80 15.54
N LYS A 137 21.38 22.43 14.54
CA LYS A 137 21.71 23.86 14.52
C LYS A 137 20.88 24.63 13.50
N ASN A 138 21.13 24.43 12.21
CA ASN A 138 20.41 25.15 11.13
C ASN A 138 19.27 24.38 10.51
N ILE A 139 19.14 23.11 10.78
CA ILE A 139 18.02 22.27 10.38
C ILE A 139 17.80 21.18 11.43
N LEU A 140 16.53 20.87 11.71
CA LEU A 140 16.14 19.78 12.60
C LEU A 140 15.65 18.59 11.77
N LEU A 141 15.83 17.35 12.26
CA LEU A 141 15.45 16.16 11.52
C LEU A 141 14.77 15.13 12.42
N SER A 142 13.63 14.65 11.97
CA SER A 142 12.89 13.55 12.57
C SER A 142 12.35 12.57 11.55
N ILE A 143 12.21 11.33 11.99
CA ILE A 143 11.56 10.26 11.26
C ILE A 143 10.27 9.90 12.00
N ALA A 144 9.13 10.06 11.32
CA ALA A 144 7.81 9.80 11.89
C ALA A 144 6.92 9.10 10.86
N PRO A 145 7.13 7.80 10.63
CA PRO A 145 6.43 7.07 9.57
C PRO A 145 4.92 7.06 9.79
N ARG A 146 4.16 7.06 8.68
CA ARG A 146 2.70 7.02 8.70
C ARG A 146 2.21 5.62 9.05
N ARG A 147 1.20 5.55 9.93
CA ARG A 147 0.59 4.28 10.37
C ARG A 147 -0.92 4.24 10.10
N ASP A 148 -1.49 5.34 9.61
CA ASP A 148 -2.91 5.47 9.32
C ASP A 148 -3.35 4.62 8.13
N TRP A 149 -4.63 4.26 8.15
CA TRP A 149 -5.27 3.39 7.18
C TRP A 149 -6.50 4.07 6.61
N PHE A 150 -6.41 4.56 5.39
CA PHE A 150 -7.46 5.36 4.73
C PHE A 150 -8.67 4.55 4.22
N ILE A 151 -8.69 3.24 4.41
CA ILE A 151 -9.76 2.35 3.94
C ILE A 151 -10.81 2.13 5.02
N GLU A 152 -10.44 2.27 6.30
CA GLU A 152 -11.30 2.02 7.44
C GLU A 152 -11.47 3.29 8.27
N GLY A 153 -12.73 3.66 8.53
CA GLY A 153 -13.05 4.84 9.34
C GLY A 153 -12.46 4.76 10.74
N GLY A 154 -12.05 5.92 11.27
CA GLY A 154 -11.46 6.01 12.61
C GLY A 154 -9.96 5.69 12.70
N LYS A 155 -9.36 5.02 11.71
CA LYS A 155 -7.92 4.73 11.69
C LYS A 155 -7.13 5.84 10.97
N ASN A 156 -7.26 7.05 11.45
CA ASN A 156 -6.69 8.26 10.87
C ASN A 156 -5.56 8.85 11.72
N LEU A 157 -5.00 9.97 11.28
CA LEU A 157 -3.85 10.62 11.91
C LEU A 157 -4.13 11.11 13.34
N GLU A 158 -5.38 11.46 13.67
CA GLU A 158 -5.76 11.94 15.01
C GLU A 158 -5.86 10.79 16.02
N ASN A 159 -6.32 9.59 15.58
CA ASN A 159 -6.74 8.51 16.46
C ASN A 159 -5.73 7.36 16.58
N LEU A 160 -4.81 7.23 15.62
CA LEU A 160 -3.77 6.21 15.68
C LEU A 160 -2.55 6.68 16.45
N ASP A 161 -1.98 5.77 17.22
CA ASP A 161 -0.72 5.95 17.90
C ASP A 161 0.38 6.30 16.88
N ARG A 162 1.07 7.42 17.08
CA ARG A 162 2.14 7.88 16.22
C ARG A 162 3.49 7.65 16.85
N VAL A 163 4.40 6.97 16.11
CA VAL A 163 5.80 6.82 16.53
C VAL A 163 6.64 7.86 15.83
N TYR A 164 7.59 8.46 16.54
CA TYR A 164 8.61 9.33 15.98
C TYR A 164 9.95 9.20 16.70
N GLY A 165 11.03 9.49 16.01
CA GLY A 165 12.37 9.55 16.56
C GLY A 165 13.20 10.59 15.84
N SER A 166 14.08 11.26 16.57
CA SER A 166 14.81 12.40 16.08
C SER A 166 16.33 12.24 16.23
N THR A 167 17.07 13.11 15.60
CA THR A 167 18.55 13.11 15.63
C THR A 167 19.13 13.65 16.93
N ASP A 168 18.39 14.51 17.64
CA ASP A 168 18.83 15.19 18.86
C ASP A 168 17.62 15.62 19.73
N LYS A 169 17.88 16.05 20.97
CA LYS A 169 16.85 16.46 21.93
C LYS A 169 16.00 17.64 21.46
N LYS A 170 16.61 18.62 20.76
CA LYS A 170 15.90 19.80 20.23
C LYS A 170 14.93 19.36 19.13
N SER A 171 15.39 18.55 18.20
CA SER A 171 14.54 17.94 17.15
C SER A 171 13.41 17.12 17.75
N THR A 172 13.66 16.36 18.82
CA THR A 172 12.64 15.56 19.53
C THR A 172 11.55 16.44 20.13
N LYS A 173 11.93 17.52 20.83
CA LYS A 173 10.99 18.47 21.44
C LYS A 173 10.11 19.14 20.37
N VAL A 174 10.74 19.71 19.33
CA VAL A 174 10.00 20.39 18.26
C VAL A 174 9.08 19.42 17.52
N THR A 175 9.53 18.19 17.25
CA THR A 175 8.66 17.17 16.61
C THR A 175 7.46 16.83 17.48
N LYS A 176 7.65 16.68 18.79
CA LYS A 176 6.55 16.44 19.73
C LYS A 176 5.53 17.57 19.64
N ASP A 177 5.98 18.83 19.74
CA ASP A 177 5.13 20.00 19.72
C ASP A 177 4.33 20.07 18.41
N VAL A 178 4.99 19.87 17.26
CA VAL A 178 4.33 19.85 15.94
C VAL A 178 3.31 18.71 15.83
N LEU A 179 3.68 17.47 16.15
CA LEU A 179 2.79 16.33 15.97
C LEU A 179 1.60 16.35 16.95
N SER A 180 1.77 16.90 18.16
CA SER A 180 0.71 17.03 19.17
C SER A 180 -0.46 17.89 18.72
N ILE A 181 -0.26 18.77 17.73
CA ILE A 181 -1.34 19.59 17.16
C ILE A 181 -2.46 18.71 16.58
N VAL A 182 -2.09 17.56 16.02
CA VAL A 182 -3.02 16.66 15.35
C VAL A 182 -3.12 15.29 16.03
N CYS A 183 -2.00 14.70 16.41
CA CYS A 183 -1.96 13.33 16.92
C CYS A 183 -2.26 13.29 18.43
N LYS A 184 -3.24 12.49 18.85
CA LYS A 184 -3.62 12.35 20.27
C LYS A 184 -2.62 11.54 21.09
N LYS A 185 -1.99 10.54 20.47
CA LYS A 185 -1.03 9.65 21.15
C LYS A 185 0.29 9.60 20.39
N LEU A 186 1.37 9.94 21.10
CA LEU A 186 2.71 9.98 20.55
C LEU A 186 3.64 9.07 21.35
N HIS A 187 4.41 8.24 20.64
CA HIS A 187 5.45 7.39 21.20
C HIS A 187 6.80 7.88 20.67
N VAL A 188 7.65 8.32 21.58
CA VAL A 188 9.00 8.75 21.24
C VAL A 188 9.94 7.54 21.19
N ALA A 189 10.58 7.32 20.07
CA ALA A 189 11.66 6.36 19.95
C ALA A 189 12.97 6.95 20.48
N SER A 190 13.85 6.12 21.02
CA SER A 190 15.18 6.53 21.54
C SER A 190 16.06 7.20 20.49
N SER A 191 15.79 6.96 19.21
CA SER A 191 16.49 7.59 18.10
C SER A 191 15.69 7.52 16.79
N TYR A 192 16.06 8.35 15.80
CA TYR A 192 15.54 8.26 14.45
C TYR A 192 15.77 6.88 13.80
N LYS A 193 16.84 6.17 14.16
CA LYS A 193 17.14 4.82 13.65
C LYS A 193 16.09 3.79 14.07
N VAL A 194 15.66 3.88 15.32
CA VAL A 194 14.58 3.02 15.84
C VAL A 194 13.27 3.34 15.12
N SER A 195 12.88 4.61 15.06
CA SER A 195 11.66 5.05 14.38
C SER A 195 11.65 4.68 12.89
N GLU A 196 12.79 4.77 12.20
CA GLU A 196 12.94 4.39 10.79
C GLU A 196 12.61 2.90 10.55
N MET A 197 12.95 2.03 11.50
CA MET A 197 12.69 0.60 11.40
C MET A 197 11.25 0.20 11.71
N VAL A 198 10.58 0.89 12.64
CA VAL A 198 9.26 0.51 13.17
C VAL A 198 8.28 0.15 12.06
N LYS A 199 8.09 1.05 11.08
CA LYS A 199 7.09 0.82 10.01
C LYS A 199 7.41 -0.39 9.13
N SER A 200 8.67 -0.59 8.81
CA SER A 200 9.08 -1.75 8.01
C SER A 200 8.89 -3.06 8.77
N VAL A 201 9.16 -3.05 10.09
CA VAL A 201 8.98 -4.24 10.94
C VAL A 201 7.49 -4.55 11.13
N GLU A 202 6.64 -3.56 11.42
CA GLU A 202 5.17 -3.76 11.51
C GLU A 202 4.60 -4.48 10.27
N ASN A 203 5.01 -4.02 9.09
CA ASN A 203 4.54 -4.63 7.85
C ASN A 203 5.18 -6.01 7.60
N ALA A 204 6.41 -6.25 8.06
CA ALA A 204 7.06 -7.55 7.97
C ALA A 204 6.34 -8.60 8.82
N TYR A 205 5.91 -8.26 10.04
CA TYR A 205 5.05 -9.14 10.86
C TYR A 205 3.79 -9.55 10.07
N ARG A 206 3.05 -8.59 9.53
CA ARG A 206 1.86 -8.88 8.74
C ARG A 206 2.15 -9.72 7.49
N HIS A 207 3.31 -9.53 6.87
CA HIS A 207 3.73 -10.34 5.72
C HIS A 207 4.00 -11.79 6.10
N MET A 208 4.62 -12.02 7.26
CA MET A 208 4.84 -13.38 7.80
C MET A 208 3.52 -14.07 8.11
N ASP A 209 2.57 -13.39 8.74
CA ASP A 209 1.26 -13.96 9.10
C ASP A 209 0.46 -14.35 7.86
N ILE A 210 0.39 -13.48 6.85
CA ILE A 210 -0.27 -13.80 5.56
C ILE A 210 0.41 -14.99 4.88
N THR A 211 1.73 -15.05 4.93
CA THR A 211 2.50 -16.12 4.30
C THR A 211 2.34 -17.43 5.06
N LEU A 212 2.27 -17.39 6.39
CA LEU A 212 1.97 -18.58 7.22
C LEU A 212 0.59 -19.16 6.86
N ALA A 213 -0.42 -18.31 6.68
CA ALA A 213 -1.75 -18.75 6.24
C ALA A 213 -1.66 -19.50 4.89
N ASN A 214 -0.90 -18.97 3.93
CA ASN A 214 -0.66 -19.63 2.65
C ASN A 214 0.08 -20.97 2.81
N GLN A 215 1.13 -21.02 3.63
CA GLN A 215 1.89 -22.26 3.86
C GLN A 215 1.04 -23.34 4.52
N LEU A 216 0.22 -22.98 5.53
CA LEU A 216 -0.69 -23.93 6.17
C LEU A 216 -1.66 -24.54 5.16
N SER A 217 -2.27 -23.71 4.32
CA SER A 217 -3.19 -24.20 3.30
C SER A 217 -2.53 -25.07 2.21
N LEU A 218 -1.25 -24.86 1.93
CA LEU A 218 -0.48 -25.72 1.02
C LEU A 218 -0.05 -27.04 1.70
N ALA A 219 0.27 -27.01 2.99
CA ALA A 219 0.70 -28.18 3.76
C ALA A 219 -0.46 -29.12 4.10
N PHE A 220 -1.66 -28.56 4.30
CA PHE A 220 -2.87 -29.29 4.70
C PHE A 220 -4.00 -29.04 3.68
N PRO A 221 -3.85 -29.53 2.43
CA PRO A 221 -4.77 -29.19 1.36
C PRO A 221 -6.18 -29.82 1.50
N LYS A 222 -6.37 -30.78 2.42
CA LYS A 222 -7.66 -31.43 2.70
C LYS A 222 -8.42 -30.79 3.87
N ASP A 223 -7.78 -29.90 4.62
CA ASP A 223 -8.36 -29.25 5.81
C ASP A 223 -8.86 -27.84 5.48
N ASP A 224 -9.94 -27.41 6.12
CA ASP A 224 -10.44 -26.03 6.00
C ASP A 224 -9.56 -25.08 6.85
N ILE A 225 -8.44 -24.69 6.26
CA ILE A 225 -7.50 -23.77 6.90
C ILE A 225 -8.12 -22.39 7.13
N ARG A 226 -9.13 -21.98 6.36
CA ARG A 226 -9.85 -20.73 6.62
C ARG A 226 -10.66 -20.81 7.92
N GLU A 227 -11.29 -21.95 8.19
CA GLU A 227 -11.99 -22.16 9.45
C GLU A 227 -11.00 -22.22 10.63
N VAL A 228 -9.92 -22.97 10.49
CA VAL A 228 -8.84 -23.02 11.49
C VAL A 228 -8.37 -21.61 11.83
N LEU A 229 -8.00 -20.80 10.85
CA LEU A 229 -7.50 -19.44 11.06
C LEU A 229 -8.56 -18.50 11.62
N LYS A 230 -9.83 -18.66 11.24
CA LYS A 230 -10.95 -17.92 11.84
C LYS A 230 -11.05 -18.20 13.34
N LEU A 231 -10.94 -19.46 13.74
CA LEU A 231 -10.98 -19.87 15.14
C LEU A 231 -9.73 -19.40 15.91
N VAL A 232 -8.55 -19.50 15.31
CA VAL A 232 -7.29 -18.94 15.87
C VAL A 232 -7.44 -17.46 16.16
N GLY A 233 -8.06 -16.70 15.26
CA GLY A 233 -8.30 -15.25 15.41
C GLY A 233 -9.32 -14.88 16.51
N THR A 234 -9.98 -15.84 17.15
CA THR A 234 -10.82 -15.58 18.33
C THR A 234 -10.01 -15.36 19.60
N LYS A 235 -8.73 -15.76 19.59
CA LYS A 235 -7.82 -15.50 20.72
C LYS A 235 -7.42 -14.02 20.72
N TRP A 236 -7.58 -13.37 21.87
CA TRP A 236 -7.44 -11.91 22.04
C TRP A 236 -6.12 -11.30 21.55
N ASN A 237 -5.04 -12.06 21.47
CA ASN A 237 -3.70 -11.60 21.08
C ASN A 237 -3.20 -12.19 19.76
N VAL A 238 -4.09 -12.76 18.94
CA VAL A 238 -3.74 -13.31 17.63
C VAL A 238 -4.62 -12.66 16.56
N GLU A 239 -3.99 -11.94 15.62
CA GLU A 239 -4.65 -11.50 14.39
C GLU A 239 -4.48 -12.58 13.33
N ALA A 240 -5.57 -13.15 12.83
CA ALA A 240 -5.51 -14.18 11.80
C ALA A 240 -5.73 -13.62 10.41
N PHE A 241 -4.96 -14.10 9.45
CA PHE A 241 -5.07 -13.78 8.03
C PHE A 241 -5.56 -14.99 7.26
N HIS A 242 -6.20 -14.75 6.13
CA HIS A 242 -6.66 -15.84 5.26
C HIS A 242 -5.65 -16.11 4.14
N PRO A 243 -5.56 -17.38 3.69
CA PRO A 243 -4.77 -17.75 2.53
C PRO A 243 -5.25 -17.03 1.26
N GLY A 244 -4.32 -16.79 0.32
CA GLY A 244 -4.62 -16.08 -0.90
C GLY A 244 -3.58 -16.25 -2.00
N ILE A 245 -3.64 -15.38 -3.00
CA ILE A 245 -2.70 -15.37 -4.13
C ILE A 245 -1.37 -14.66 -3.79
N GLY A 246 -1.20 -14.23 -2.56
CA GLY A 246 -0.05 -13.51 -2.02
C GLY A 246 -0.38 -12.08 -1.59
N ALA A 247 0.56 -11.44 -0.87
CA ALA A 247 0.41 -10.09 -0.36
C ALA A 247 0.62 -9.05 -1.46
N GLY A 248 -0.42 -8.30 -1.81
CA GLY A 248 -0.38 -7.19 -2.75
C GLY A 248 -0.16 -5.83 -2.08
N GLY A 249 -0.02 -4.78 -2.89
CA GLY A 249 0.13 -3.40 -2.44
C GLY A 249 1.55 -3.00 -2.04
N TYR A 250 1.73 -1.71 -1.75
CA TYR A 250 3.06 -1.18 -1.40
C TYR A 250 3.57 -1.65 -0.04
N CYS A 251 2.70 -1.63 0.97
CA CYS A 251 3.17 -1.62 2.35
C CYS A 251 3.78 -2.95 2.77
N ILE A 252 3.07 -4.05 2.56
CA ILE A 252 3.43 -5.35 3.12
C ILE A 252 4.64 -5.97 2.41
N PRO A 253 4.59 -6.26 1.09
CA PRO A 253 5.69 -6.97 0.43
C PRO A 253 6.96 -6.12 0.32
N LEU A 254 6.82 -4.79 0.24
CA LEU A 254 7.94 -3.89 0.10
C LEU A 254 8.75 -3.76 1.38
N SER A 255 8.09 -3.68 2.54
CA SER A 255 8.75 -3.50 3.84
C SER A 255 9.69 -4.65 4.18
N SER A 256 9.27 -5.88 3.91
CA SER A 256 10.13 -7.06 4.07
C SER A 256 11.39 -6.98 3.19
N ARG A 257 11.25 -6.53 1.94
CA ARG A 257 12.37 -6.32 1.01
C ARG A 257 13.28 -5.17 1.45
N TYR A 258 12.71 -4.11 2.04
CA TYR A 258 13.48 -3.00 2.59
C TYR A 258 14.40 -3.47 3.72
N ILE A 259 13.90 -4.29 4.65
CA ILE A 259 14.70 -4.85 5.73
C ILE A 259 15.84 -5.69 5.17
N LEU A 260 15.53 -6.65 4.27
CA LEU A 260 16.55 -7.53 3.69
C LEU A 260 17.60 -6.76 2.90
N SER A 261 17.25 -5.68 2.21
CA SER A 261 18.18 -4.89 1.40
C SER A 261 19.31 -4.23 2.21
N GLN A 262 19.18 -4.15 3.54
CA GLN A 262 20.13 -3.48 4.42
C GLN A 262 20.95 -4.44 5.30
N VAL A 263 20.68 -5.74 5.19
CA VAL A 263 21.37 -6.77 5.99
C VAL A 263 22.59 -7.30 5.24
N LYS A 264 23.75 -7.32 5.90
CA LYS A 264 24.98 -7.87 5.32
C LYS A 264 24.89 -9.38 5.13
N ASN A 265 24.38 -10.08 6.13
CA ASN A 265 24.17 -11.53 6.08
C ASN A 265 22.66 -11.85 6.09
N ILE A 266 22.14 -12.16 4.92
CA ILE A 266 20.70 -12.44 4.71
C ILE A 266 20.24 -13.71 5.46
N ASN A 267 21.14 -14.62 5.77
CA ASN A 267 20.80 -15.85 6.50
C ASN A 267 20.38 -15.59 7.95
N LYS A 268 20.77 -14.43 8.52
CA LYS A 268 20.30 -14.02 9.86
C LYS A 268 18.80 -13.65 9.89
N LEU A 269 18.17 -13.51 8.73
CA LEU A 269 16.74 -13.23 8.57
C LEU A 269 16.08 -14.31 7.68
N SER A 270 16.40 -15.57 7.95
CA SER A 270 15.90 -16.73 7.20
C SER A 270 14.37 -16.75 7.12
N LEU A 271 13.67 -16.52 8.23
CA LEU A 271 12.21 -16.44 8.26
C LEU A 271 11.66 -15.42 7.26
N LEU A 272 12.20 -14.21 7.25
CA LEU A 272 11.75 -13.15 6.35
C LEU A 272 12.08 -13.44 4.88
N ARG A 273 13.21 -14.08 4.63
CA ARG A 273 13.58 -14.54 3.28
C ARG A 273 12.61 -15.61 2.76
N GLU A 274 12.28 -16.61 3.57
CA GLU A 274 11.33 -17.66 3.18
C GLU A 274 9.90 -17.11 3.05
N THR A 275 9.51 -16.12 3.88
CA THR A 275 8.27 -15.37 3.70
C THR A 275 8.15 -14.78 2.30
N ILE A 276 9.15 -14.03 1.85
CA ILE A 276 9.15 -13.42 0.51
C ILE A 276 9.13 -14.50 -0.58
N LYS A 277 9.92 -15.55 -0.43
CA LYS A 277 10.01 -16.65 -1.42
C LYS A 277 8.67 -17.38 -1.58
N THR A 278 8.02 -17.72 -0.47
CA THR A 278 6.69 -18.36 -0.49
C THR A 278 5.67 -17.44 -1.13
N ASP A 279 5.60 -16.19 -0.69
CA ASP A 279 4.66 -15.20 -1.20
C ASP A 279 4.82 -14.97 -2.72
N ASP A 280 6.06 -14.90 -3.21
CA ASP A 280 6.35 -14.75 -4.64
C ASP A 280 6.06 -16.03 -5.45
N SER A 281 6.02 -17.21 -4.80
CA SER A 281 5.77 -18.49 -5.47
C SER A 281 4.28 -18.79 -5.68
N MET A 282 3.37 -18.16 -4.94
CA MET A 282 1.92 -18.48 -4.98
C MET A 282 1.34 -18.44 -6.39
N GLY A 283 1.60 -17.37 -7.14
CA GLY A 283 1.14 -17.26 -8.53
C GLY A 283 1.65 -18.37 -9.45
N LYS A 284 2.89 -18.85 -9.24
CA LYS A 284 3.47 -19.96 -10.00
C LYS A 284 2.80 -21.29 -9.64
N LEU A 285 2.53 -21.53 -8.36
CA LEU A 285 1.83 -22.75 -7.92
C LEU A 285 0.43 -22.82 -8.51
N ILE A 286 -0.35 -21.75 -8.41
CA ILE A 286 -1.70 -21.65 -9.00
C ILE A 286 -1.66 -21.90 -10.51
N ALA A 287 -0.75 -21.24 -11.23
CA ALA A 287 -0.64 -21.42 -12.69
C ALA A 287 -0.25 -22.86 -13.08
N ASN A 288 0.63 -23.51 -12.33
CA ASN A 288 1.01 -24.91 -12.56
C ASN A 288 -0.17 -25.85 -12.37
N SER A 289 -0.96 -25.67 -11.31
CA SER A 289 -2.12 -26.55 -11.02
C SER A 289 -3.23 -26.41 -12.07
N ILE A 290 -3.53 -25.17 -12.49
CA ILE A 290 -4.48 -24.94 -13.58
C ILE A 290 -4.02 -25.63 -14.88
N ALA A 291 -2.74 -25.51 -15.22
CA ALA A 291 -2.19 -26.13 -16.41
C ALA A 291 -2.22 -27.67 -16.36
N LYS A 292 -1.93 -28.29 -15.21
CA LYS A 292 -2.00 -29.74 -15.00
C LYS A 292 -3.43 -30.27 -15.17
N LYS A 293 -4.46 -29.49 -14.88
CA LYS A 293 -5.87 -29.85 -15.06
C LYS A 293 -6.35 -29.74 -16.54
N GLY A 294 -5.49 -29.37 -17.47
CA GLY A 294 -5.82 -29.23 -18.88
C GLY A 294 -6.71 -28.03 -19.22
N LEU A 295 -6.92 -27.09 -18.27
CA LEU A 295 -7.70 -25.88 -18.48
C LEU A 295 -6.90 -24.89 -19.33
N LYS A 296 -7.53 -24.30 -20.37
CA LYS A 296 -6.83 -23.50 -21.38
C LYS A 296 -7.25 -22.04 -21.42
N LYS A 297 -8.51 -21.74 -21.13
CA LYS A 297 -9.10 -20.40 -21.22
C LYS A 297 -9.40 -19.87 -19.82
N ILE A 298 -8.63 -18.87 -19.39
CA ILE A 298 -8.67 -18.36 -18.02
C ILE A 298 -9.21 -16.94 -18.02
N GLY A 299 -10.30 -16.73 -17.28
CA GLY A 299 -10.84 -15.40 -16.96
C GLY A 299 -10.41 -14.95 -15.57
N ILE A 300 -9.90 -13.74 -15.46
CA ILE A 300 -9.54 -13.14 -14.16
C ILE A 300 -10.47 -11.97 -13.88
N LEU A 301 -11.08 -11.96 -12.70
CA LEU A 301 -11.90 -10.88 -12.18
C LEU A 301 -11.13 -10.13 -11.10
N GLY A 302 -10.75 -8.88 -11.42
CA GLY A 302 -10.01 -7.99 -10.53
C GLY A 302 -8.52 -7.86 -10.86
N LEU A 303 -8.06 -6.62 -10.98
CA LEU A 303 -6.65 -6.23 -11.07
C LEU A 303 -6.18 -5.60 -9.77
N SER A 304 -7.10 -4.97 -9.05
CA SER A 304 -6.84 -4.34 -7.75
C SER A 304 -6.36 -5.36 -6.72
N TYR A 305 -5.58 -4.92 -5.75
CA TYR A 305 -5.21 -5.77 -4.61
C TYR A 305 -6.23 -5.72 -3.47
N LYS A 306 -7.24 -4.86 -3.55
CA LYS A 306 -8.33 -4.73 -2.58
C LYS A 306 -9.64 -4.33 -3.28
N GLY A 307 -10.75 -4.86 -2.76
CA GLY A 307 -12.11 -4.59 -3.27
C GLY A 307 -12.49 -3.12 -3.27
N ASP A 308 -13.26 -2.72 -4.27
CA ASP A 308 -13.82 -1.39 -4.47
C ASP A 308 -12.79 -0.24 -4.52
N LEU A 309 -11.54 -0.54 -4.85
CA LEU A 309 -10.47 0.44 -5.02
C LEU A 309 -9.80 0.31 -6.38
N LYS A 310 -9.39 1.44 -6.96
CA LYS A 310 -8.57 1.48 -8.18
C LYS A 310 -7.08 1.47 -7.82
N VAL A 311 -6.53 0.32 -7.40
CA VAL A 311 -5.12 0.21 -6.99
C VAL A 311 -4.50 -1.11 -7.44
N SER A 312 -3.71 -1.07 -8.50
CA SER A 312 -3.02 -2.23 -9.09
C SER A 312 -1.54 -2.35 -8.69
N VAL A 313 -1.07 -1.47 -7.82
CA VAL A 313 0.35 -1.43 -7.43
C VAL A 313 0.75 -2.70 -6.72
N LEU A 314 1.81 -3.36 -7.23
CA LEU A 314 2.30 -4.64 -6.74
C LEU A 314 1.20 -5.70 -6.57
N SER A 315 0.13 -5.61 -7.38
CA SER A 315 -0.90 -6.64 -7.41
C SER A 315 -0.31 -8.00 -7.81
N LYS A 316 -0.60 -9.03 -7.02
CA LYS A 316 -0.16 -10.40 -7.27
C LYS A 316 -0.84 -11.04 -8.51
N VAL A 317 -1.87 -10.41 -9.03
CA VAL A 317 -2.51 -10.79 -10.30
C VAL A 317 -1.55 -10.62 -11.48
N ILE A 318 -0.71 -9.58 -11.47
CA ILE A 318 0.23 -9.33 -12.57
C ILE A 318 1.27 -10.47 -12.72
N PRO A 319 2.01 -10.90 -11.67
CA PRO A 319 2.89 -12.06 -11.80
C PRO A 319 2.11 -13.36 -12.07
N LEU A 320 0.92 -13.57 -11.52
CA LEU A 320 0.08 -14.72 -11.83
C LEU A 320 -0.23 -14.79 -13.34
N ILE A 321 -0.64 -13.69 -13.97
CA ILE A 321 -0.87 -13.60 -15.43
C ILE A 321 0.37 -14.03 -16.21
N LYS A 322 1.55 -13.53 -15.81
CA LYS A 322 2.83 -13.89 -16.45
C LYS A 322 3.10 -15.40 -16.38
N PHE A 323 2.82 -16.03 -15.24
CA PHE A 323 2.98 -17.48 -15.09
C PHE A 323 1.96 -18.27 -15.93
N LEU A 324 0.70 -17.84 -15.99
CA LEU A 324 -0.32 -18.45 -16.83
C LEU A 324 0.04 -18.38 -18.32
N ILE A 325 0.49 -17.22 -18.80
CA ILE A 325 0.95 -17.04 -20.18
C ILE A 325 2.17 -17.92 -20.48
N LYS A 326 3.13 -18.03 -19.53
CA LYS A 326 4.30 -18.93 -19.68
C LYS A 326 3.90 -20.38 -19.82
N LYS A 327 2.74 -20.77 -19.30
CA LYS A 327 2.11 -22.10 -19.47
C LYS A 327 1.28 -22.21 -20.76
N LYS A 328 1.37 -21.22 -21.66
CA LYS A 328 0.62 -21.16 -22.93
C LYS A 328 -0.91 -21.13 -22.75
N LEU A 329 -1.40 -20.63 -21.61
CA LEU A 329 -2.83 -20.46 -21.33
C LEU A 329 -3.34 -19.15 -21.93
N LYS A 330 -4.59 -19.14 -22.42
CA LYS A 330 -5.26 -17.95 -22.95
C LYS A 330 -5.90 -17.19 -21.78
N VAL A 331 -5.37 -16.04 -21.43
CA VAL A 331 -5.78 -15.27 -20.25
C VAL A 331 -6.43 -13.95 -20.69
N LYS A 332 -7.58 -13.64 -20.09
CA LYS A 332 -8.20 -12.31 -20.15
C LYS A 332 -8.55 -11.83 -18.75
N LEU A 333 -8.61 -10.50 -18.56
CA LEU A 333 -8.89 -9.89 -17.28
C LEU A 333 -10.00 -8.84 -17.41
N PHE A 334 -10.86 -8.78 -16.40
CA PHE A 334 -11.82 -7.68 -16.22
C PHE A 334 -11.70 -7.10 -14.82
N ASP A 335 -11.70 -5.76 -14.76
CA ASP A 335 -11.80 -5.02 -13.51
C ASP A 335 -12.64 -3.75 -13.78
N PRO A 336 -13.73 -3.49 -13.01
CA PRO A 336 -14.65 -2.40 -13.27
C PRO A 336 -14.06 -1.00 -13.08
N TYR A 337 -12.95 -0.91 -12.34
CA TYR A 337 -12.29 0.37 -12.02
C TYR A 337 -11.23 0.79 -13.04
N PHE A 338 -10.83 -0.13 -13.93
CA PHE A 338 -9.78 0.13 -14.93
C PHE A 338 -10.32 0.12 -16.35
N SER A 339 -9.90 1.06 -17.15
CA SER A 339 -10.17 1.06 -18.59
C SER A 339 -9.43 -0.09 -19.30
N LYS A 340 -9.92 -0.44 -20.51
CA LYS A 340 -9.26 -1.45 -21.38
C LYS A 340 -7.78 -1.14 -21.60
N LYS A 341 -7.46 0.13 -21.81
CA LYS A 341 -6.08 0.61 -22.00
C LYS A 341 -5.23 0.42 -20.74
N GLU A 342 -5.73 0.81 -19.57
CA GLU A 342 -5.00 0.65 -18.30
C GLU A 342 -4.73 -0.82 -17.99
N ILE A 343 -5.70 -1.72 -18.23
CA ILE A 343 -5.53 -3.17 -18.09
C ILE A 343 -4.43 -3.67 -19.02
N PHE A 344 -4.49 -3.29 -20.30
CA PHE A 344 -3.47 -3.69 -21.28
C PHE A 344 -2.08 -3.15 -20.92
N ASP A 345 -1.99 -1.89 -20.54
CA ASP A 345 -0.71 -1.27 -20.16
C ASP A 345 -0.07 -1.98 -18.95
N ALA A 346 -0.87 -2.37 -17.94
CA ALA A 346 -0.40 -3.05 -16.74
C ALA A 346 -0.07 -4.54 -16.94
N THR A 347 -0.82 -5.26 -17.78
CA THR A 347 -0.80 -6.73 -17.82
C THR A 347 -0.38 -7.31 -19.18
N LYS A 348 -0.45 -6.52 -20.26
CA LYS A 348 -0.24 -6.91 -21.67
C LYS A 348 -1.25 -7.95 -22.19
N ILE A 349 -2.40 -8.09 -21.54
CA ILE A 349 -3.51 -8.93 -22.02
C ILE A 349 -4.77 -8.11 -22.30
N SER A 350 -5.68 -8.69 -23.09
CA SER A 350 -6.97 -8.06 -23.38
C SER A 350 -7.97 -8.24 -22.25
N THR A 351 -8.95 -7.36 -22.18
CA THR A 351 -10.11 -7.47 -21.29
C THR A 351 -11.25 -8.26 -21.96
N PHE A 352 -12.30 -8.53 -21.19
CA PHE A 352 -13.54 -9.16 -21.64
C PHE A 352 -14.76 -8.41 -21.05
N ASN A 353 -15.98 -8.75 -21.53
CA ASN A 353 -17.22 -8.13 -21.05
C ASN A 353 -17.86 -8.96 -19.94
N PHE A 354 -17.87 -8.43 -18.73
CA PHE A 354 -18.55 -9.06 -17.60
C PHE A 354 -20.06 -8.71 -17.60
N PRO A 355 -20.98 -9.66 -17.34
CA PRO A 355 -20.78 -11.10 -17.12
C PRO A 355 -20.84 -11.93 -18.40
N LYS A 356 -21.19 -11.35 -19.56
CA LYS A 356 -21.55 -12.07 -20.80
C LYS A 356 -20.47 -13.05 -21.26
N ASP A 357 -19.21 -12.63 -21.19
CA ASP A 357 -18.09 -13.42 -21.72
C ASP A 357 -17.59 -14.52 -20.75
N LEU A 358 -18.16 -14.63 -19.53
CA LEU A 358 -17.78 -15.68 -18.57
C LEU A 358 -17.96 -17.10 -19.16
N ILE A 359 -18.92 -17.28 -20.08
CA ILE A 359 -19.18 -18.57 -20.76
C ILE A 359 -17.99 -19.06 -21.60
N ASN A 360 -17.06 -18.19 -21.93
CA ASN A 360 -15.90 -18.50 -22.77
C ASN A 360 -14.71 -19.07 -21.99
N PHE A 361 -14.79 -19.18 -20.66
CA PHE A 361 -13.67 -19.57 -19.82
C PHE A 361 -13.87 -20.97 -19.22
N ASP A 362 -12.77 -21.74 -19.20
CA ASP A 362 -12.70 -23.04 -18.53
C ASP A 362 -12.47 -22.86 -17.02
N CYS A 363 -11.76 -21.81 -16.66
CA CYS A 363 -11.43 -21.45 -15.28
C CYS A 363 -11.61 -19.94 -15.04
N LEU A 364 -12.14 -19.61 -13.88
CA LEU A 364 -12.26 -18.24 -13.39
C LEU A 364 -11.46 -18.06 -12.11
N ILE A 365 -10.73 -16.97 -12.03
CA ILE A 365 -10.01 -16.55 -10.82
C ILE A 365 -10.59 -15.21 -10.37
N ILE A 366 -11.24 -15.18 -9.22
CA ILE A 366 -11.75 -13.96 -8.61
C ILE A 366 -10.69 -13.50 -7.59
N SER A 367 -9.92 -12.49 -7.95
CA SER A 367 -8.77 -12.05 -7.17
C SER A 367 -9.11 -11.04 -6.09
N VAL A 368 -10.30 -10.46 -6.14
CA VAL A 368 -10.75 -9.40 -5.23
C VAL A 368 -12.27 -9.29 -5.21
N ASP A 369 -12.84 -8.92 -4.07
CA ASP A 369 -14.29 -8.77 -3.88
C ASP A 369 -14.77 -7.35 -4.24
N HIS A 370 -15.00 -7.09 -5.54
CA HIS A 370 -15.69 -5.88 -6.00
C HIS A 370 -17.21 -6.04 -5.91
N LYS A 371 -17.91 -5.00 -5.49
CA LYS A 371 -19.39 -4.99 -5.46
C LYS A 371 -20.01 -5.30 -6.80
N GLN A 372 -19.38 -4.84 -7.91
CA GLN A 372 -19.85 -5.07 -9.27
C GLN A 372 -19.81 -6.54 -9.70
N PHE A 373 -19.07 -7.40 -9.00
CA PHE A 373 -19.07 -8.84 -9.26
C PHE A 373 -20.29 -9.55 -8.63
N LYS A 374 -21.00 -8.89 -7.72
CA LYS A 374 -22.17 -9.42 -7.02
C LYS A 374 -23.45 -9.19 -7.83
N ILE A 375 -23.66 -10.07 -8.83
CA ILE A 375 -24.86 -10.08 -9.68
C ILE A 375 -25.84 -11.18 -9.26
N PRO A 376 -27.11 -11.15 -9.68
CA PRO A 376 -28.07 -12.21 -9.34
C PRO A 376 -27.58 -13.61 -9.71
N LYS A 377 -27.79 -14.60 -8.82
CA LYS A 377 -27.33 -15.99 -8.99
C LYS A 377 -27.75 -16.59 -10.31
N LYS A 378 -29.04 -16.45 -10.72
CA LYS A 378 -29.57 -16.97 -11.99
C LYS A 378 -28.81 -16.47 -13.22
N ILE A 379 -28.41 -15.17 -13.19
CA ILE A 379 -27.63 -14.57 -14.27
C ILE A 379 -26.22 -15.16 -14.29
N LEU A 380 -25.59 -15.28 -13.12
CA LEU A 380 -24.26 -15.84 -12.98
C LEU A 380 -24.20 -17.29 -13.47
N GLU A 381 -25.11 -18.15 -13.01
CA GLU A 381 -25.17 -19.57 -13.41
C GLU A 381 -25.37 -19.74 -14.91
N ARG A 382 -26.14 -18.85 -15.57
CA ARG A 382 -26.33 -18.85 -17.03
C ARG A 382 -25.00 -18.74 -17.78
N TYR A 383 -24.09 -17.91 -17.31
CA TYR A 383 -22.80 -17.64 -17.96
C TYR A 383 -21.66 -18.54 -17.46
N LEU A 384 -21.86 -19.30 -16.39
CA LEU A 384 -20.86 -20.22 -15.84
C LEU A 384 -20.97 -21.66 -16.38
N LYS A 385 -21.86 -21.94 -17.32
CA LYS A 385 -22.14 -23.31 -17.81
C LYS A 385 -20.90 -24.08 -18.27
N ASN A 386 -19.92 -23.40 -18.88
CA ASN A 386 -18.69 -24.02 -19.40
C ASN A 386 -17.52 -23.92 -18.39
N CYS A 387 -17.69 -23.25 -17.28
CA CYS A 387 -16.64 -23.05 -16.29
C CYS A 387 -16.47 -24.31 -15.43
N LYS A 388 -15.30 -24.92 -15.49
CA LYS A 388 -14.96 -26.17 -14.80
C LYS A 388 -14.31 -25.93 -13.43
N LEU A 389 -13.76 -24.75 -13.20
CA LEU A 389 -13.06 -24.40 -11.96
C LEU A 389 -13.23 -22.92 -11.65
N ILE A 390 -13.62 -22.61 -10.43
CA ILE A 390 -13.68 -21.23 -9.90
C ILE A 390 -12.79 -21.15 -8.67
N ILE A 391 -11.82 -20.24 -8.70
CA ILE A 391 -10.94 -19.92 -7.56
C ILE A 391 -11.30 -18.53 -7.09
N ASP A 392 -11.88 -18.43 -5.90
CA ASP A 392 -12.34 -17.16 -5.33
C ASP A 392 -11.47 -16.77 -4.13
N HIS A 393 -10.73 -15.68 -4.29
CA HIS A 393 -9.77 -15.25 -3.25
C HIS A 393 -10.48 -14.75 -1.99
N ASP A 394 -11.42 -13.82 -2.15
CA ASP A 394 -12.06 -13.15 -1.02
C ASP A 394 -13.46 -13.70 -0.70
N GLY A 395 -13.94 -14.68 -1.46
CA GLY A 395 -15.27 -15.25 -1.27
C GLY A 395 -16.40 -14.38 -1.82
N ALA A 396 -16.15 -13.62 -2.89
CA ALA A 396 -17.14 -12.75 -3.55
C ALA A 396 -18.42 -13.49 -3.92
N TRP A 397 -18.30 -14.78 -4.31
CA TRP A 397 -19.41 -15.63 -4.71
C TRP A 397 -19.73 -16.77 -3.73
N LYS A 398 -19.11 -16.82 -2.56
CA LYS A 398 -19.32 -17.88 -1.55
C LYS A 398 -20.81 -18.11 -1.24
N LYS A 399 -21.59 -17.02 -1.09
CA LYS A 399 -23.01 -17.09 -0.75
C LYS A 399 -23.92 -17.69 -1.82
N TYR A 400 -23.42 -17.86 -3.05
CA TYR A 400 -24.26 -18.38 -4.15
C TYR A 400 -24.35 -19.89 -4.19
N ASN A 401 -23.51 -20.64 -3.46
CA ASN A 401 -23.48 -22.11 -3.47
C ASN A 401 -23.54 -22.64 -4.92
N LEU A 402 -22.54 -22.26 -5.73
CA LEU A 402 -22.46 -22.58 -7.14
C LEU A 402 -22.23 -24.09 -7.31
N LYS A 403 -22.87 -24.68 -8.34
CA LYS A 403 -22.70 -26.11 -8.69
C LYS A 403 -21.34 -26.40 -9.36
N ASN A 404 -20.65 -25.39 -9.84
CA ASN A 404 -19.30 -25.50 -10.39
C ASN A 404 -18.33 -25.95 -9.30
N ASN A 405 -17.19 -26.50 -9.72
CA ASN A 405 -16.06 -26.78 -8.83
C ASN A 405 -15.51 -25.45 -8.27
N TYR A 406 -16.12 -24.95 -7.21
CA TYR A 406 -15.87 -23.65 -6.59
C TYR A 406 -15.01 -23.83 -5.35
N HIS A 407 -13.87 -23.14 -5.32
CA HIS A 407 -12.92 -23.16 -4.22
C HIS A 407 -12.62 -21.77 -3.72
N LEU A 408 -12.60 -21.59 -2.41
CA LEU A 408 -12.00 -20.43 -1.79
C LEU A 408 -10.47 -20.57 -1.79
N SER A 409 -9.75 -19.46 -1.87
CA SER A 409 -8.31 -19.51 -1.57
C SER A 409 -8.09 -20.05 -0.16
N GLY A 410 -7.26 -21.05 -0.02
CA GLY A 410 -7.06 -21.78 1.23
C GLY A 410 -7.78 -23.13 1.30
N ASP A 411 -8.76 -23.37 0.45
CA ASP A 411 -9.19 -24.70 0.09
C ASP A 411 -8.33 -25.13 -1.11
N HIS A 412 -7.23 -25.82 -0.82
CA HIS A 412 -6.28 -26.24 -1.85
C HIS A 412 -6.44 -27.69 -2.28
N GLY A 413 -7.55 -28.34 -1.93
CA GLY A 413 -7.91 -29.67 -2.44
C GLY A 413 -7.97 -29.75 -3.97
N TRP A 414 -8.02 -28.59 -4.63
CA TRP A 414 -7.95 -28.45 -6.08
C TRP A 414 -6.52 -28.37 -6.64
N LEU A 415 -5.50 -28.07 -5.84
CA LEU A 415 -4.10 -28.04 -6.23
C LEU A 415 -3.59 -29.47 -6.42
#